data_37513774bf766550a9d8476bc0d02734
#
_entry.id   37513774bf766550a9d8476bc0d02734
#
_cell.length_a   1.000
_cell.length_b   1.000
_cell.length_c   1.000
_cell.angle_alpha   90.00
_cell.angle_beta   90.00
_cell.angle_gamma   90.00
#
_symmetry.space_group_name_H-M   'P 1'
#
loop_
_entity.id
_entity.type
_entity.pdbx_description
1 polymer ?
#
loop_
_entity_poly.entity_id
_entity_poly.type
_entity_poly.pdbx_seq_one_letter_code
_entity_poly.pdbx_strand_id
1 'polypeptide(L)'
;MLITAAQAILLQIPCEQRSPQPALYGRPWRTLDSLLLRVETDAGITGWGEAFSFHGGLTTRAALDSLVIPNLIGRDPSQIVPLMNDLQRRLHLYGRTGPVACALSAVDIALWDINGKMAGMPLFRMLGGSTRTHLPAYASLLRTGDPAHASRSVEAALKRGFRSIKLHEVDLDPVHAARDVAGYDIPLMLDVDCPWNPGDAIEMCRRMADLELYWLEEPVWPPENYDGIADVRSNGGIPIAAGVLAGSAMDFKHLVVAEAIDFAQPSVGKVGGVTELRKVIALASAYNVTVHPHSPYLGPALLATLHVNAAAGEDMLVEHLLVEPEATLYGAAVRPFNGSVAVPQGPGLGIDPDMAVLERYRAP
;
A
#
# COMPACT_ATOMS: atom_id res chain seq x y z
N MET A 1 -14.11 25.97 -9.91
CA MET A 1 -14.32 24.56 -10.38
C MET A 1 -15.02 23.79 -9.27
N LEU A 2 -16.06 23.06 -9.64
CA LEU A 2 -16.84 22.28 -8.66
C LEU A 2 -16.92 20.81 -9.08
N ILE A 3 -16.99 19.92 -8.10
CA ILE A 3 -17.24 18.50 -8.32
C ILE A 3 -18.71 18.33 -8.72
N THR A 4 -18.95 17.76 -9.90
CA THR A 4 -20.30 17.57 -10.46
C THR A 4 -20.79 16.13 -10.31
N ALA A 5 -19.88 15.16 -10.32
CA ALA A 5 -20.19 13.75 -10.13
C ALA A 5 -19.04 13.01 -9.45
N ALA A 6 -19.38 11.94 -8.73
CA ALA A 6 -18.41 10.98 -8.21
C ALA A 6 -19.01 9.57 -8.26
N GLN A 7 -18.19 8.57 -8.56
CA GLN A 7 -18.63 7.18 -8.70
C GLN A 7 -17.60 6.22 -8.13
N ALA A 8 -18.04 5.31 -7.26
CA ALA A 8 -17.25 4.18 -6.80
C ALA A 8 -17.37 3.01 -7.80
N ILE A 9 -16.26 2.45 -8.22
CA ILE A 9 -16.16 1.39 -9.22
C ILE A 9 -15.32 0.26 -8.63
N LEU A 10 -15.95 -0.85 -8.29
CA LEU A 10 -15.24 -2.04 -7.85
C LEU A 10 -14.86 -2.88 -9.07
N LEU A 11 -13.58 -3.17 -9.20
CA LEU A 11 -13.05 -4.10 -10.20
C LEU A 11 -12.67 -5.42 -9.55
N GLN A 12 -12.92 -6.51 -10.24
CA GLN A 12 -12.51 -7.86 -9.85
C GLN A 12 -11.78 -8.51 -11.03
N ILE A 13 -10.45 -8.31 -11.06
CA ILE A 13 -9.63 -8.81 -12.16
C ILE A 13 -9.16 -10.23 -11.80
N PRO A 14 -9.49 -11.26 -12.58
CA PRO A 14 -9.01 -12.61 -12.35
C PRO A 14 -7.49 -12.67 -12.30
N CYS A 15 -6.95 -13.45 -11.39
CA CYS A 15 -5.52 -13.72 -11.31
C CYS A 15 -5.25 -15.21 -11.15
N GLU A 16 -4.16 -15.69 -11.76
CA GLU A 16 -3.70 -17.04 -11.53
C GLU A 16 -3.07 -17.13 -10.14
N GLN A 17 -3.65 -17.95 -9.30
CA GLN A 17 -3.05 -18.32 -8.03
C GLN A 17 -2.06 -19.46 -8.27
N ARG A 18 -0.78 -19.18 -8.15
CA ARG A 18 0.28 -20.18 -8.25
C ARG A 18 0.59 -20.88 -6.92
N SER A 19 -0.09 -20.46 -5.84
CA SER A 19 0.07 -21.06 -4.50
C SER A 19 -1.00 -22.11 -4.22
N PRO A 20 -0.66 -23.26 -3.63
CA PRO A 20 -1.62 -24.28 -3.20
C PRO A 20 -2.40 -23.88 -1.94
N GLN A 21 -1.94 -22.88 -1.18
CA GLN A 21 -2.55 -22.42 0.06
C GLN A 21 -3.40 -21.16 -0.17
N PRO A 22 -4.50 -20.99 0.59
CA PRO A 22 -5.24 -19.73 0.56
C PRO A 22 -4.39 -18.60 1.12
N ALA A 23 -4.27 -17.53 0.35
CA ALA A 23 -3.37 -16.44 0.62
C ALA A 23 -3.80 -15.55 1.80
N LEU A 24 -5.10 -15.44 2.11
CA LEU A 24 -5.60 -14.54 3.14
C LEU A 24 -6.82 -15.15 3.85
N TYR A 25 -6.79 -15.26 5.16
CA TYR A 25 -7.91 -15.74 6.01
C TYR A 25 -8.59 -17.03 5.51
N GLY A 26 -7.80 -17.97 4.98
CA GLY A 26 -8.32 -19.24 4.50
C GLY A 26 -9.12 -19.18 3.19
N ARG A 27 -9.11 -18.05 2.48
CA ARG A 27 -9.81 -17.88 1.19
C ARG A 27 -8.82 -17.83 0.02
N PRO A 28 -9.05 -18.60 -1.05
CA PRO A 28 -8.19 -18.53 -2.23
C PRO A 28 -8.33 -17.16 -2.92
N TRP A 29 -7.22 -16.56 -3.29
CA TRP A 29 -7.20 -15.36 -4.10
C TRP A 29 -7.47 -15.72 -5.57
N ARG A 30 -8.70 -15.48 -6.02
CA ARG A 30 -9.11 -15.72 -7.41
C ARG A 30 -9.17 -14.44 -8.23
N THR A 31 -9.34 -13.32 -7.56
CA THR A 31 -9.42 -11.99 -8.16
C THR A 31 -8.58 -11.01 -7.36
N LEU A 32 -8.02 -10.05 -8.06
CA LEU A 32 -7.48 -8.83 -7.47
C LEU A 32 -8.59 -7.78 -7.49
N ASP A 33 -9.05 -7.42 -6.29
CA ASP A 33 -10.07 -6.41 -6.11
C ASP A 33 -9.42 -5.03 -6.07
N SER A 34 -9.92 -4.08 -6.86
CA SER A 34 -9.50 -2.68 -6.84
C SER A 34 -10.74 -1.79 -6.80
N LEU A 35 -10.88 -0.99 -5.75
CA LEU A 35 -12.02 -0.07 -5.59
C LEU A 35 -11.60 1.33 -5.98
N LEU A 36 -11.96 1.72 -7.19
CA LEU A 36 -11.68 3.03 -7.75
C LEU A 36 -12.74 4.05 -7.35
N LEU A 37 -12.33 5.30 -7.22
CA LEU A 37 -13.19 6.47 -7.16
C LEU A 37 -12.91 7.36 -8.35
N ARG A 38 -13.90 7.56 -9.21
CA ARG A 38 -13.89 8.53 -10.31
C ARG A 38 -14.58 9.80 -9.83
N VAL A 39 -13.93 10.95 -9.98
CA VAL A 39 -14.46 12.27 -9.62
C VAL A 39 -14.45 13.18 -10.84
N GLU A 40 -15.59 13.74 -11.20
CA GLU A 40 -15.75 14.65 -12.36
C GLU A 40 -16.01 16.08 -11.90
N THR A 41 -15.55 17.05 -12.69
CA THR A 41 -15.70 18.47 -12.42
C THR A 41 -16.43 19.19 -13.54
N ASP A 42 -17.01 20.38 -13.25
CA ASP A 42 -17.62 21.29 -14.23
C ASP A 42 -16.62 21.85 -15.27
N ALA A 43 -15.31 21.69 -15.03
CA ALA A 43 -14.26 22.05 -15.98
C ALA A 43 -13.88 20.89 -16.93
N GLY A 44 -14.58 19.75 -16.88
CA GLY A 44 -14.30 18.57 -17.70
C GLY A 44 -13.05 17.78 -17.26
N ILE A 45 -12.48 18.05 -16.10
CA ILE A 45 -11.36 17.31 -15.54
C ILE A 45 -11.91 16.14 -14.72
N THR A 46 -11.39 14.94 -15.00
CA THR A 46 -11.66 13.72 -14.21
C THR A 46 -10.45 13.36 -13.39
N GLY A 47 -10.66 13.13 -12.09
CA GLY A 47 -9.64 12.58 -11.17
C GLY A 47 -9.96 11.16 -10.76
N TRP A 48 -8.91 10.40 -10.52
CA TRP A 48 -8.96 9.01 -10.11
C TRP A 48 -8.33 8.79 -8.74
N GLY A 49 -9.02 8.04 -7.89
CA GLY A 49 -8.50 7.58 -6.61
C GLY A 49 -8.75 6.10 -6.43
N GLU A 50 -8.11 5.50 -5.43
CA GLU A 50 -8.29 4.09 -5.08
C GLU A 50 -8.32 3.94 -3.56
N ALA A 51 -9.31 3.20 -3.07
CA ALA A 51 -9.42 2.77 -1.69
C ALA A 51 -8.89 1.34 -1.53
N PHE A 52 -8.28 1.04 -0.40
CA PHE A 52 -7.95 -0.35 -0.07
C PHE A 52 -9.21 -1.22 -0.06
N SER A 53 -9.18 -2.37 -0.73
CA SER A 53 -10.38 -3.15 -1.00
C SER A 53 -10.22 -4.67 -0.93
N PHE A 54 -9.04 -5.23 -0.65
CA PHE A 54 -8.81 -6.67 -0.65
C PHE A 54 -9.89 -7.42 0.12
N HIS A 55 -10.69 -8.26 -0.58
CA HIS A 55 -11.84 -9.02 -0.08
C HIS A 55 -12.92 -8.21 0.67
N GLY A 56 -12.70 -6.93 0.93
CA GLY A 56 -13.61 -6.01 1.63
C GLY A 56 -14.20 -4.89 0.76
N GLY A 57 -14.02 -4.98 -0.55
CA GLY A 57 -14.36 -3.91 -1.50
C GLY A 57 -15.82 -3.45 -1.42
N LEU A 58 -16.77 -4.34 -1.21
CA LEU A 58 -18.19 -3.99 -1.07
C LEU A 58 -18.46 -3.14 0.18
N THR A 59 -17.78 -3.41 1.31
CA THR A 59 -17.95 -2.62 2.53
C THR A 59 -17.41 -1.20 2.35
N THR A 60 -16.23 -1.07 1.74
CA THR A 60 -15.65 0.25 1.45
C THR A 60 -16.43 1.00 0.37
N ARG A 61 -16.96 0.28 -0.65
CA ARG A 61 -17.88 0.86 -1.65
C ARG A 61 -19.14 1.42 -0.99
N ALA A 62 -19.75 0.68 -0.06
CA ALA A 62 -20.91 1.17 0.69
C ALA A 62 -20.59 2.45 1.49
N ALA A 63 -19.39 2.54 2.09
CA ALA A 63 -18.96 3.77 2.75
C ALA A 63 -18.78 4.93 1.77
N LEU A 64 -18.19 4.69 0.57
CA LEU A 64 -18.11 5.69 -0.50
C LEU A 64 -19.49 6.17 -0.92
N ASP A 65 -20.39 5.25 -1.30
CA ASP A 65 -21.67 5.56 -1.89
C ASP A 65 -22.62 6.26 -0.90
N SER A 66 -22.65 5.81 0.35
CA SER A 66 -23.62 6.29 1.35
C SER A 66 -23.15 7.45 2.20
N LEU A 67 -21.84 7.55 2.47
CA LEU A 67 -21.31 8.53 3.44
C LEU A 67 -20.43 9.59 2.77
N VAL A 68 -19.54 9.19 1.85
CA VAL A 68 -18.48 10.07 1.36
C VAL A 68 -18.92 10.85 0.13
N ILE A 69 -19.38 10.19 -0.92
CA ILE A 69 -19.78 10.81 -2.21
C ILE A 69 -20.84 11.92 -2.02
N PRO A 70 -21.90 11.75 -1.20
CA PRO A 70 -22.88 12.82 -1.00
C PRO A 70 -22.31 14.11 -0.41
N ASN A 71 -21.16 14.02 0.28
CA ASN A 71 -20.47 15.18 0.86
C ASN A 71 -19.43 15.81 -0.09
N LEU A 72 -19.22 15.25 -1.28
CA LEU A 72 -18.27 15.76 -2.28
C LEU A 72 -18.93 16.68 -3.32
N ILE A 73 -20.18 16.39 -3.69
CA ILE A 73 -20.85 17.11 -4.79
C ILE A 73 -20.99 18.59 -4.46
N GLY A 74 -20.65 19.44 -5.44
CA GLY A 74 -20.66 20.89 -5.31
C GLY A 74 -19.47 21.48 -4.55
N ARG A 75 -18.51 20.65 -4.10
CA ARG A 75 -17.29 21.12 -3.42
C ARG A 75 -16.22 21.51 -4.43
N ASP A 76 -15.34 22.40 -4.03
CA ASP A 76 -14.18 22.82 -4.82
C ASP A 76 -13.00 21.84 -4.61
N PRO A 77 -12.60 21.05 -5.63
CA PRO A 77 -11.54 20.08 -5.52
C PRO A 77 -10.14 20.69 -5.36
N SER A 78 -9.97 21.99 -5.61
CA SER A 78 -8.71 22.69 -5.39
C SER A 78 -8.36 22.85 -3.90
N GLN A 79 -9.36 22.77 -3.04
CA GLN A 79 -9.26 22.95 -1.60
C GLN A 79 -8.99 21.59 -0.89
N ILE A 80 -7.94 20.87 -1.28
CA ILE A 80 -7.69 19.48 -0.82
C ILE A 80 -7.70 19.40 0.70
N VAL A 81 -6.78 20.09 1.38
CA VAL A 81 -6.62 19.98 2.84
C VAL A 81 -7.85 20.45 3.61
N PRO A 82 -8.48 21.61 3.32
CA PRO A 82 -9.72 22.03 3.98
C PRO A 82 -10.86 21.03 3.77
N LEU A 83 -11.02 20.49 2.55
CA LEU A 83 -12.08 19.53 2.23
C LEU A 83 -11.86 18.21 2.98
N MET A 84 -10.65 17.67 2.98
CA MET A 84 -10.34 16.44 3.70
C MET A 84 -10.50 16.58 5.22
N ASN A 85 -10.12 17.72 5.79
CA ASN A 85 -10.33 17.99 7.21
C ASN A 85 -11.82 18.09 7.57
N ASP A 86 -12.64 18.70 6.72
CA ASP A 86 -14.09 18.77 6.91
C ASP A 86 -14.72 17.38 6.84
N LEU A 87 -14.39 16.57 5.84
CA LEU A 87 -14.88 15.21 5.69
C LEU A 87 -14.49 14.32 6.88
N GLN A 88 -13.24 14.35 7.30
CA GLN A 88 -12.79 13.59 8.47
C GLN A 88 -13.54 13.98 9.74
N ARG A 89 -13.83 15.27 9.96
CA ARG A 89 -14.62 15.74 11.10
C ARG A 89 -16.08 15.32 11.03
N ARG A 90 -16.73 15.43 9.87
CA ARG A 90 -18.12 15.02 9.66
C ARG A 90 -18.33 13.53 9.85
N LEU A 91 -17.35 12.73 9.41
CA LEU A 91 -17.47 11.27 9.37
C LEU A 91 -16.80 10.56 10.56
N HIS A 92 -16.26 11.30 11.54
CA HIS A 92 -15.48 10.70 12.66
C HIS A 92 -16.26 9.65 13.47
N LEU A 93 -17.58 9.76 13.56
CA LEU A 93 -18.43 8.79 14.26
C LEU A 93 -18.45 7.41 13.61
N TYR A 94 -18.12 7.32 12.31
CA TYR A 94 -18.10 6.07 11.55
C TYR A 94 -16.72 5.41 11.52
N GLY A 95 -15.78 5.93 12.29
CA GLY A 95 -14.41 5.43 12.43
C GLY A 95 -13.37 6.28 11.70
N ARG A 96 -12.15 6.22 12.23
CA ARG A 96 -10.96 6.88 11.64
C ARG A 96 -9.99 5.87 11.02
N THR A 97 -10.36 4.60 11.06
CA THR A 97 -9.68 3.46 10.43
C THR A 97 -10.70 2.65 9.64
N GLY A 98 -10.25 1.66 8.89
CA GLY A 98 -11.11 0.77 8.15
C GLY A 98 -11.85 1.42 6.96
N PRO A 99 -13.07 0.97 6.62
CA PRO A 99 -13.73 1.33 5.36
C PRO A 99 -13.89 2.81 5.10
N VAL A 100 -14.20 3.62 6.15
CA VAL A 100 -14.38 5.08 6.00
C VAL A 100 -13.04 5.76 5.74
N ALA A 101 -11.97 5.39 6.44
CA ALA A 101 -10.65 5.93 6.21
C ALA A 101 -10.11 5.55 4.81
N CYS A 102 -10.35 4.30 4.37
CA CYS A 102 -10.02 3.86 3.02
C CYS A 102 -10.79 4.66 1.95
N ALA A 103 -12.09 4.88 2.18
CA ALA A 103 -12.91 5.70 1.29
C ALA A 103 -12.41 7.17 1.19
N LEU A 104 -12.03 7.77 2.32
CA LEU A 104 -11.43 9.10 2.35
C LEU A 104 -10.06 9.13 1.66
N SER A 105 -9.28 8.06 1.75
CA SER A 105 -8.01 7.95 1.02
C SER A 105 -8.20 8.04 -0.49
N ALA A 106 -9.22 7.36 -1.03
CA ALA A 106 -9.55 7.45 -2.44
C ALA A 106 -9.94 8.89 -2.88
N VAL A 107 -10.66 9.60 -2.01
CA VAL A 107 -11.00 11.01 -2.28
C VAL A 107 -9.75 11.87 -2.36
N ASP A 108 -8.88 11.79 -1.36
CA ASP A 108 -7.65 12.59 -1.33
C ASP A 108 -6.78 12.33 -2.57
N ILE A 109 -6.58 11.07 -2.95
CA ILE A 109 -5.83 10.70 -4.16
C ILE A 109 -6.48 11.33 -5.41
N ALA A 110 -7.81 11.23 -5.56
CA ALA A 110 -8.52 11.80 -6.71
C ALA A 110 -8.41 13.34 -6.76
N LEU A 111 -8.47 14.01 -5.62
CA LEU A 111 -8.29 15.45 -5.54
C LEU A 111 -6.88 15.88 -5.95
N TRP A 112 -5.85 15.15 -5.53
CA TRP A 112 -4.47 15.40 -5.95
C TRP A 112 -4.29 15.14 -7.46
N ASP A 113 -4.94 14.13 -8.03
CA ASP A 113 -4.95 13.87 -9.47
C ASP A 113 -5.58 15.04 -10.25
N ILE A 114 -6.77 15.52 -9.82
CA ILE A 114 -7.44 16.69 -10.42
C ILE A 114 -6.52 17.90 -10.39
N ASN A 115 -5.90 18.20 -9.25
CA ASN A 115 -5.06 19.38 -9.11
C ASN A 115 -3.79 19.31 -9.98
N GLY A 116 -3.17 18.13 -10.09
CA GLY A 116 -2.06 17.92 -11.01
C GLY A 116 -2.45 18.08 -12.46
N LYS A 117 -3.61 17.56 -12.87
CA LYS A 117 -4.16 17.74 -14.22
C LYS A 117 -4.48 19.20 -14.51
N MET A 118 -5.09 19.90 -13.57
CA MET A 118 -5.38 21.34 -13.67
C MET A 118 -4.10 22.17 -13.82
N ALA A 119 -3.05 21.82 -13.08
CA ALA A 119 -1.76 22.50 -13.15
C ALA A 119 -0.89 22.08 -14.36
N GLY A 120 -1.29 21.05 -15.11
CA GLY A 120 -0.49 20.48 -16.19
C GLY A 120 0.80 19.83 -15.71
N MET A 121 0.86 19.39 -14.45
CA MET A 121 2.08 18.86 -13.83
C MET A 121 1.84 17.48 -13.19
N PRO A 122 2.82 16.55 -13.25
CA PRO A 122 2.77 15.32 -12.48
C PRO A 122 2.80 15.59 -10.98
N LEU A 123 2.13 14.75 -10.20
CA LEU A 123 1.96 14.93 -8.77
C LEU A 123 3.30 15.08 -8.04
N PHE A 124 4.33 14.30 -8.38
CA PHE A 124 5.63 14.42 -7.70
C PHE A 124 6.24 15.83 -7.81
N ARG A 125 6.00 16.55 -8.92
CA ARG A 125 6.46 17.94 -9.07
C ARG A 125 5.72 18.90 -8.16
N MET A 126 4.43 18.69 -7.94
CA MET A 126 3.65 19.47 -6.98
C MET A 126 4.09 19.23 -5.53
N LEU A 127 4.66 18.05 -5.27
CA LEU A 127 5.12 17.64 -3.93
C LEU A 127 6.55 18.06 -3.61
N GLY A 128 7.25 18.74 -4.52
CA GLY A 128 8.62 19.24 -4.31
C GLY A 128 9.58 18.83 -5.42
N GLY A 129 9.18 17.95 -6.32
CA GLY A 129 9.99 17.49 -7.44
C GLY A 129 10.83 16.25 -7.15
N SER A 130 11.41 15.69 -8.18
CA SER A 130 12.31 14.54 -8.11
C SER A 130 13.24 14.52 -9.31
N THR A 131 14.47 14.06 -9.10
CA THR A 131 15.39 13.67 -10.18
C THR A 131 15.27 12.18 -10.53
N ARG A 132 14.53 11.41 -9.75
CA ARG A 132 14.33 9.98 -9.94
C ARG A 132 13.20 9.74 -10.91
N THR A 133 13.46 9.00 -11.96
CA THR A 133 12.45 8.55 -12.94
C THR A 133 12.05 7.10 -12.73
N HIS A 134 12.79 6.37 -11.92
CA HIS A 134 12.55 4.98 -11.54
C HIS A 134 12.79 4.80 -10.04
N LEU A 135 12.01 3.94 -9.42
CA LEU A 135 12.10 3.63 -8.00
C LEU A 135 12.39 2.14 -7.80
N PRO A 136 13.24 1.77 -6.83
CA PRO A 136 13.47 0.37 -6.52
C PRO A 136 12.21 -0.29 -5.98
N ALA A 137 11.96 -1.54 -6.40
CA ALA A 137 10.82 -2.33 -5.95
C ALA A 137 11.27 -3.66 -5.35
N TYR A 138 10.54 -4.11 -4.34
CA TYR A 138 10.66 -5.48 -3.85
C TYR A 138 9.52 -6.37 -4.33
N ALA A 139 9.83 -7.66 -4.51
CA ALA A 139 8.81 -8.66 -4.84
C ALA A 139 8.08 -9.06 -3.55
N SER A 140 6.77 -8.83 -3.48
CA SER A 140 5.90 -9.26 -2.40
C SER A 140 5.25 -10.59 -2.82
N LEU A 141 5.68 -11.69 -2.19
CA LEU A 141 5.27 -13.05 -2.53
C LEU A 141 4.09 -13.49 -1.65
N LEU A 142 3.09 -14.11 -2.27
CA LEU A 142 1.95 -14.64 -1.54
C LEU A 142 2.36 -15.83 -0.65
N ARG A 143 1.65 -16.01 0.47
CA ARG A 143 1.82 -17.14 1.37
C ARG A 143 1.63 -18.46 0.64
N THR A 144 2.55 -19.38 0.84
CA THR A 144 2.54 -20.70 0.21
C THR A 144 2.41 -21.84 1.21
N GLY A 145 3.01 -21.71 2.41
CA GLY A 145 3.09 -22.76 3.41
C GLY A 145 3.88 -24.00 2.95
N ASP A 146 4.54 -23.92 1.79
CA ASP A 146 5.27 -25.02 1.16
C ASP A 146 6.69 -24.59 0.79
N PRO A 147 7.74 -25.24 1.34
CA PRO A 147 9.13 -24.85 1.12
C PRO A 147 9.55 -24.87 -0.36
N ALA A 148 9.13 -25.91 -1.10
CA ALA A 148 9.51 -26.03 -2.51
C ALA A 148 8.82 -24.95 -3.37
N HIS A 149 7.62 -24.54 -2.99
CA HIS A 149 6.91 -23.44 -3.68
C HIS A 149 7.54 -22.09 -3.34
N ALA A 150 7.88 -21.84 -2.08
CA ALA A 150 8.58 -20.64 -1.66
C ALA A 150 9.91 -20.48 -2.42
N SER A 151 10.72 -21.54 -2.51
CA SER A 151 11.95 -21.57 -3.32
C SER A 151 11.70 -21.16 -4.78
N ARG A 152 10.72 -21.77 -5.45
CA ARG A 152 10.40 -21.46 -6.84
C ARG A 152 9.92 -20.01 -7.03
N SER A 153 9.17 -19.47 -6.07
CA SER A 153 8.68 -18.10 -6.12
C SER A 153 9.83 -17.10 -5.98
N VAL A 154 10.78 -17.36 -5.09
CA VAL A 154 12.00 -16.57 -4.93
C VAL A 154 12.86 -16.63 -6.20
N GLU A 155 13.09 -17.82 -6.78
CA GLU A 155 13.80 -17.93 -8.06
C GLU A 155 13.13 -17.11 -9.17
N ALA A 156 11.80 -17.16 -9.27
CA ALA A 156 11.05 -16.41 -10.26
C ALA A 156 11.20 -14.90 -10.07
N ALA A 157 11.19 -14.41 -8.82
CA ALA A 157 11.42 -13.01 -8.50
C ALA A 157 12.84 -12.57 -8.89
N LEU A 158 13.86 -13.35 -8.53
CA LEU A 158 15.25 -13.07 -8.88
C LEU A 158 15.48 -13.05 -10.40
N LYS A 159 14.86 -13.99 -11.14
CA LYS A 159 14.90 -14.02 -12.62
C LYS A 159 14.25 -12.79 -13.28
N ARG A 160 13.26 -12.17 -12.60
CA ARG A 160 12.63 -10.90 -13.01
C ARG A 160 13.44 -9.67 -12.63
N GLY A 161 14.60 -9.86 -11.98
CA GLY A 161 15.54 -8.80 -11.63
C GLY A 161 15.27 -8.13 -10.28
N PHE A 162 14.34 -8.62 -9.46
CA PHE A 162 14.17 -8.13 -8.10
C PHE A 162 15.42 -8.41 -7.26
N ARG A 163 15.76 -7.46 -6.39
CA ARG A 163 16.91 -7.53 -5.49
C ARG A 163 16.51 -7.37 -4.02
N SER A 164 15.23 -7.42 -3.73
CA SER A 164 14.63 -7.45 -2.39
C SER A 164 13.34 -8.24 -2.48
N ILE A 165 13.07 -9.09 -1.49
CA ILE A 165 11.95 -10.04 -1.52
C ILE A 165 11.25 -10.04 -0.18
N LYS A 166 9.91 -9.93 -0.17
CA LYS A 166 9.05 -10.08 1.00
C LYS A 166 8.26 -11.39 0.89
N LEU A 167 8.31 -12.20 1.94
CA LEU A 167 7.51 -13.40 2.11
C LEU A 167 6.31 -13.10 3.00
N HIS A 168 5.21 -13.85 2.82
CA HIS A 168 4.08 -13.90 3.74
C HIS A 168 4.00 -15.32 4.30
N GLU A 169 4.85 -15.65 5.25
CA GLU A 169 4.93 -16.99 5.84
C GLU A 169 4.94 -16.89 7.37
N VAL A 170 4.41 -17.90 8.06
CA VAL A 170 4.45 -18.02 9.52
C VAL A 170 5.28 -19.22 9.95
N ASP A 171 5.28 -20.28 9.15
CA ASP A 171 6.09 -21.48 9.35
C ASP A 171 7.52 -21.23 8.88
N LEU A 172 8.51 -21.75 9.61
CA LEU A 172 9.93 -21.48 9.34
C LEU A 172 10.48 -22.22 8.13
N ASP A 173 9.99 -23.43 7.83
CA ASP A 173 10.53 -24.24 6.73
C ASP A 173 10.46 -23.54 5.37
N PRO A 174 9.34 -22.89 4.97
CA PRO A 174 9.30 -22.07 3.76
C PRO A 174 10.26 -20.87 3.80
N VAL A 175 10.48 -20.27 4.98
CA VAL A 175 11.37 -19.10 5.12
C VAL A 175 12.84 -19.53 4.96
N HIS A 176 13.26 -20.63 5.58
CA HIS A 176 14.60 -21.22 5.39
C HIS A 176 14.84 -21.58 3.92
N ALA A 177 13.89 -22.28 3.28
CA ALA A 177 13.98 -22.64 1.88
C ALA A 177 14.08 -21.40 0.94
N ALA A 178 13.39 -20.33 1.28
CA ALA A 178 13.48 -19.06 0.57
C ALA A 178 14.87 -18.40 0.77
N ARG A 179 15.41 -18.41 1.99
CA ARG A 179 16.74 -17.85 2.29
C ARG A 179 17.85 -18.63 1.57
N ASP A 180 17.76 -19.96 1.52
CA ASP A 180 18.73 -20.81 0.80
C ASP A 180 18.83 -20.44 -0.69
N VAL A 181 17.70 -20.11 -1.31
CA VAL A 181 17.65 -19.70 -2.72
C VAL A 181 18.04 -18.23 -2.92
N ALA A 182 17.59 -17.34 -2.04
CA ALA A 182 17.90 -15.92 -2.14
C ALA A 182 19.40 -15.64 -1.92
N GLY A 183 20.05 -16.40 -1.04
CA GLY A 183 21.37 -16.06 -0.52
C GLY A 183 21.31 -14.86 0.42
N TYR A 184 22.40 -14.53 1.09
CA TYR A 184 22.44 -13.47 2.10
C TYR A 184 22.66 -12.07 1.53
N ASP A 185 23.03 -11.94 0.26
CA ASP A 185 23.14 -10.64 -0.44
C ASP A 185 21.78 -10.03 -0.81
N ILE A 186 20.70 -10.80 -0.71
CA ILE A 186 19.34 -10.35 -1.00
C ILE A 186 18.62 -9.99 0.30
N PRO A 187 18.21 -8.72 0.51
CA PRO A 187 17.32 -8.36 1.60
C PRO A 187 16.04 -9.20 1.56
N LEU A 188 15.84 -10.05 2.57
CA LEU A 188 14.66 -10.87 2.73
C LEU A 188 13.82 -10.31 3.87
N MET A 189 12.59 -9.96 3.58
CA MET A 189 11.60 -9.46 4.51
C MET A 189 10.58 -10.56 4.81
N LEU A 190 10.04 -10.56 6.01
CA LEU A 190 9.01 -11.51 6.42
C LEU A 190 7.82 -10.77 7.01
N ASP A 191 6.65 -10.92 6.39
CA ASP A 191 5.35 -10.45 6.87
C ASP A 191 4.58 -11.64 7.44
N VAL A 192 4.22 -11.56 8.71
CA VAL A 192 3.55 -12.65 9.42
C VAL A 192 2.07 -12.40 9.73
N ASP A 193 1.55 -11.20 9.44
CA ASP A 193 0.13 -10.85 9.58
C ASP A 193 -0.41 -11.04 11.01
N CYS A 194 0.31 -10.52 12.02
CA CYS A 194 -0.08 -10.45 13.44
C CYS A 194 -0.42 -11.80 14.11
N PRO A 195 0.39 -12.87 14.01
CA PRO A 195 -0.03 -14.16 14.55
C PRO A 195 0.29 -14.36 16.05
N TRP A 196 1.16 -13.54 16.66
CA TRP A 196 1.75 -13.83 17.95
C TRP A 196 1.41 -12.80 19.05
N ASN A 197 1.44 -13.23 20.31
CA ASN A 197 1.65 -12.31 21.42
C ASN A 197 3.13 -11.85 21.48
N PRO A 198 3.48 -10.79 22.22
CA PRO A 198 4.85 -10.28 22.26
C PRO A 198 5.92 -11.30 22.68
N GLY A 199 5.60 -12.18 23.65
CA GLY A 199 6.52 -13.20 24.12
C GLY A 199 6.82 -14.26 23.05
N ASP A 200 5.79 -14.73 22.36
CA ASP A 200 5.94 -15.69 21.25
C ASP A 200 6.68 -15.05 20.07
N ALA A 201 6.42 -13.78 19.79
CA ALA A 201 7.12 -13.04 18.73
C ALA A 201 8.63 -12.93 19.02
N ILE A 202 9.02 -12.61 20.26
CA ILE A 202 10.44 -12.58 20.67
C ILE A 202 11.09 -13.96 20.51
N GLU A 203 10.40 -15.03 20.91
CA GLU A 203 10.93 -16.39 20.75
C GLU A 203 11.07 -16.77 19.27
N MET A 204 10.10 -16.39 18.43
CA MET A 204 10.20 -16.60 16.99
C MET A 204 11.35 -15.81 16.36
N CYS A 205 11.58 -14.57 16.78
CA CYS A 205 12.75 -13.79 16.34
C CYS A 205 14.07 -14.53 16.65
N ARG A 206 14.20 -15.12 17.86
CA ARG A 206 15.41 -15.89 18.22
C ARG A 206 15.60 -17.11 17.32
N ARG A 207 14.52 -17.79 16.96
CA ARG A 207 14.55 -18.95 16.05
C ARG A 207 14.87 -18.57 14.60
N MET A 208 14.69 -17.32 14.24
CA MET A 208 14.97 -16.75 12.90
C MET A 208 16.29 -15.97 12.86
N ALA A 209 17.09 -15.98 13.92
CA ALA A 209 18.28 -15.13 14.01
C ALA A 209 19.32 -15.40 12.91
N ASP A 210 19.44 -16.65 12.46
CA ASP A 210 20.34 -17.09 11.39
C ASP A 210 19.81 -16.71 9.97
N LEU A 211 18.57 -16.30 9.86
CA LEU A 211 17.98 -15.89 8.58
C LEU A 211 18.37 -14.48 8.14
N GLU A 212 18.95 -13.66 9.01
CA GLU A 212 19.36 -12.26 8.72
C GLU A 212 18.26 -11.48 7.97
N LEU A 213 17.04 -11.51 8.53
CA LEU A 213 15.90 -10.82 7.94
C LEU A 213 16.13 -9.30 7.91
N TYR A 214 15.80 -8.66 6.79
CA TYR A 214 15.86 -7.22 6.65
C TYR A 214 14.83 -6.52 7.54
N TRP A 215 13.61 -7.09 7.65
CA TRP A 215 12.63 -6.78 8.69
C TRP A 215 11.70 -7.97 8.95
N LEU A 216 11.09 -7.95 10.14
CA LEU A 216 9.90 -8.72 10.50
C LEU A 216 8.71 -7.76 10.56
N GLU A 217 7.66 -8.02 9.76
CA GLU A 217 6.49 -7.17 9.58
C GLU A 217 5.30 -7.67 10.37
N GLU A 218 4.62 -6.75 11.10
CA GLU A 218 3.38 -6.98 11.85
C GLU A 218 3.41 -8.25 12.73
N PRO A 219 4.35 -8.39 13.69
CA PRO A 219 4.51 -9.63 14.45
C PRO A 219 3.48 -9.84 15.56
N VAL A 220 2.79 -8.79 16.04
CA VAL A 220 2.04 -8.82 17.30
C VAL A 220 0.53 -8.63 17.09
N TRP A 221 -0.26 -9.46 17.76
CA TRP A 221 -1.70 -9.27 17.93
C TRP A 221 -2.03 -8.75 19.36
N PRO A 222 -2.95 -7.78 19.52
CA PRO A 222 -3.51 -7.00 18.40
C PRO A 222 -2.49 -5.99 17.84
N PRO A 223 -2.64 -5.54 16.58
CA PRO A 223 -1.67 -4.64 15.93
C PRO A 223 -1.58 -3.25 16.58
N GLU A 224 -2.54 -2.86 17.42
CA GLU A 224 -2.51 -1.63 18.21
C GLU A 224 -1.72 -1.76 19.52
N ASN A 225 -1.19 -2.95 19.82
CA ASN A 225 -0.33 -3.17 21.00
C ASN A 225 1.09 -2.64 20.73
N TYR A 226 1.21 -1.32 20.63
CA TYR A 226 2.48 -0.67 20.29
C TYR A 226 3.58 -0.91 21.32
N ASP A 227 3.23 -0.99 22.60
CA ASP A 227 4.19 -1.35 23.66
C ASP A 227 4.69 -2.79 23.48
N GLY A 228 3.81 -3.73 23.11
CA GLY A 228 4.21 -5.11 22.80
C GLY A 228 5.08 -5.22 21.55
N ILE A 229 4.84 -4.41 20.52
CA ILE A 229 5.71 -4.33 19.33
C ILE A 229 7.08 -3.75 19.72
N ALA A 230 7.11 -2.72 20.58
CA ALA A 230 8.35 -2.16 21.11
C ALA A 230 9.18 -3.18 21.92
N ASP A 231 8.51 -4.04 22.70
CA ASP A 231 9.15 -5.16 23.41
C ASP A 231 9.80 -6.13 22.42
N VAL A 232 9.12 -6.49 21.32
CA VAL A 232 9.67 -7.35 20.27
C VAL A 232 10.86 -6.69 19.60
N ARG A 233 10.76 -5.42 19.24
CA ARG A 233 11.87 -4.66 18.63
C ARG A 233 13.11 -4.65 19.53
N SER A 234 12.91 -4.42 20.83
CA SER A 234 14.02 -4.28 21.80
C SER A 234 14.69 -5.63 22.13
N ASN A 235 13.95 -6.75 22.08
CA ASN A 235 14.39 -8.04 22.61
C ASN A 235 14.46 -9.16 21.55
N GLY A 236 13.92 -8.92 20.34
CA GLY A 236 13.89 -9.92 19.27
C GLY A 236 15.17 -10.00 18.43
N GLY A 237 15.88 -8.88 18.27
CA GLY A 237 17.13 -8.83 17.48
C GLY A 237 16.92 -8.77 15.96
N ILE A 238 15.69 -8.68 15.47
CA ILE A 238 15.35 -8.45 14.06
C ILE A 238 14.69 -7.06 13.95
N PRO A 239 15.05 -6.22 12.97
CA PRO A 239 14.36 -4.94 12.76
C PRO A 239 12.86 -5.12 12.52
N ILE A 240 12.03 -4.25 13.10
CA ILE A 240 10.57 -4.37 13.05
C ILE A 240 9.97 -3.36 12.06
N ALA A 241 9.08 -3.87 11.22
CA ALA A 241 8.24 -3.07 10.34
C ALA A 241 6.78 -3.18 10.78
N ALA A 242 6.05 -2.06 10.84
CA ALA A 242 4.61 -2.06 11.10
C ALA A 242 3.94 -0.75 10.63
N GLY A 243 2.60 -0.74 10.69
CA GLY A 243 1.79 0.41 10.37
C GLY A 243 0.89 0.23 9.15
N VAL A 244 0.80 -0.99 8.60
CA VAL A 244 -0.12 -1.32 7.48
C VAL A 244 -1.58 -1.08 7.87
N LEU A 245 -1.92 -1.27 9.16
CA LEU A 245 -3.27 -1.08 9.68
C LEU A 245 -3.49 0.29 10.33
N ALA A 246 -2.45 1.12 10.44
CA ALA A 246 -2.55 2.47 10.98
C ALA A 246 -3.36 3.39 10.03
N GLY A 247 -4.38 4.03 10.57
CA GLY A 247 -5.34 4.82 9.79
C GLY A 247 -5.04 6.31 9.73
N SER A 248 -4.01 6.78 10.41
CA SER A 248 -3.71 8.22 10.50
C SER A 248 -2.27 8.51 10.96
N ALA A 249 -1.81 9.73 10.74
CA ALA A 249 -0.54 10.20 11.30
C ALA A 249 -0.50 10.15 12.84
N MET A 250 -1.67 10.12 13.52
CA MET A 250 -1.72 9.99 14.99
C MET A 250 -1.31 8.58 15.42
N ASP A 251 -1.72 7.54 14.68
CA ASP A 251 -1.33 6.16 14.98
C ASP A 251 0.18 5.99 14.77
N PHE A 252 0.72 6.54 13.68
CA PHE A 252 2.17 6.55 13.45
C PHE A 252 2.94 7.32 14.51
N LYS A 253 2.38 8.43 15.05
CA LYS A 253 2.98 9.11 16.20
C LYS A 253 3.11 8.16 17.39
N HIS A 254 2.08 7.36 17.67
CA HIS A 254 2.12 6.42 18.78
C HIS A 254 3.14 5.31 18.56
N LEU A 255 3.21 4.73 17.33
CA LEU A 255 4.24 3.74 16.96
C LEU A 255 5.67 4.28 17.16
N VAL A 256 5.90 5.51 16.69
CA VAL A 256 7.23 6.13 16.76
C VAL A 256 7.61 6.52 18.19
N VAL A 257 6.68 7.09 18.97
CA VAL A 257 6.93 7.50 20.36
C VAL A 257 7.12 6.29 21.28
N ALA A 258 6.44 5.17 21.00
CA ALA A 258 6.68 3.90 21.69
C ALA A 258 8.01 3.22 21.29
N GLU A 259 8.75 3.78 20.33
CA GLU A 259 9.94 3.15 19.76
C GLU A 259 9.66 1.74 19.21
N ALA A 260 8.44 1.54 18.66
CA ALA A 260 7.97 0.22 18.27
C ALA A 260 8.52 -0.27 16.93
N ILE A 261 9.03 0.61 16.07
CA ILE A 261 9.37 0.30 14.68
C ILE A 261 10.72 0.85 14.24
N ASP A 262 11.39 0.13 13.35
CA ASP A 262 12.52 0.59 12.55
C ASP A 262 12.05 1.08 11.18
N PHE A 263 10.98 0.44 10.66
CA PHE A 263 10.39 0.76 9.36
C PHE A 263 8.91 1.07 9.51
N ALA A 264 8.49 2.24 9.07
CA ALA A 264 7.08 2.62 9.01
C ALA A 264 6.47 2.24 7.65
N GLN A 265 5.31 1.59 7.67
CA GLN A 265 4.63 1.09 6.46
C GLN A 265 3.24 1.70 6.26
N PRO A 266 3.15 3.03 6.09
CA PRO A 266 1.86 3.66 5.80
C PRO A 266 1.33 3.21 4.44
N SER A 267 0.02 2.98 4.36
CA SER A 267 -0.65 2.61 3.11
C SER A 267 -1.48 3.78 2.59
N VAL A 268 -1.14 4.32 1.41
CA VAL A 268 -1.81 5.51 0.85
C VAL A 268 -3.32 5.31 0.68
N GLY A 269 -3.76 4.09 0.38
CA GLY A 269 -5.18 3.74 0.24
C GLY A 269 -5.92 3.50 1.57
N LYS A 270 -5.22 3.62 2.72
CA LYS A 270 -5.78 3.39 4.07
C LYS A 270 -5.60 4.59 5.00
N VAL A 271 -4.46 5.28 4.93
CA VAL A 271 -4.02 6.28 5.91
C VAL A 271 -4.68 7.65 5.75
N GLY A 272 -5.51 7.84 4.74
CA GLY A 272 -6.12 9.14 4.40
C GLY A 272 -5.50 9.81 3.18
N GLY A 273 -4.89 9.02 2.28
CA GLY A 273 -4.36 9.47 1.00
C GLY A 273 -2.97 10.11 1.05
N VAL A 274 -2.65 10.84 0.01
CA VAL A 274 -1.37 11.56 -0.17
C VAL A 274 -1.14 12.59 0.93
N THR A 275 -2.20 13.32 1.32
CA THR A 275 -2.12 14.37 2.35
C THR A 275 -1.67 13.83 3.71
N GLU A 276 -2.22 12.70 4.17
CA GLU A 276 -1.82 12.08 5.43
C GLU A 276 -0.49 11.34 5.30
N LEU A 277 -0.25 10.62 4.19
CA LEU A 277 1.01 9.94 3.94
C LEU A 277 2.21 10.89 4.06
N ARG A 278 2.11 12.10 3.51
CA ARG A 278 3.15 13.14 3.66
C ARG A 278 3.42 13.55 5.10
N LYS A 279 2.38 13.60 5.94
CA LYS A 279 2.53 13.89 7.38
C LYS A 279 3.26 12.75 8.09
N VAL A 280 2.95 11.50 7.73
CA VAL A 280 3.64 10.32 8.26
C VAL A 280 5.11 10.34 7.89
N ILE A 281 5.45 10.61 6.62
CA ILE A 281 6.84 10.70 6.16
C ILE A 281 7.60 11.78 6.93
N ALA A 282 7.03 12.99 7.06
CA ALA A 282 7.66 14.08 7.81
C ALA A 282 7.86 13.74 9.29
N LEU A 283 6.89 13.07 9.91
CA LEU A 283 6.98 12.58 11.29
C LEU A 283 8.09 11.54 11.43
N ALA A 284 8.09 10.50 10.59
CA ALA A 284 9.07 9.42 10.62
C ALA A 284 10.50 9.95 10.44
N SER A 285 10.69 10.85 9.47
CA SER A 285 11.98 11.52 9.22
C SER A 285 12.49 12.26 10.45
N ALA A 286 11.61 12.97 11.18
CA ALA A 286 11.98 13.68 12.41
C ALA A 286 12.48 12.77 13.55
N TYR A 287 12.15 11.48 13.49
CA TYR A 287 12.54 10.46 14.47
C TYR A 287 13.55 9.43 13.91
N ASN A 288 14.10 9.66 12.72
CA ASN A 288 15.01 8.75 12.02
C ASN A 288 14.41 7.35 11.78
N VAL A 289 13.10 7.25 11.59
CA VAL A 289 12.39 6.02 11.21
C VAL A 289 12.30 5.99 9.68
N THR A 290 12.76 4.91 9.07
CA THR A 290 12.68 4.72 7.61
C THR A 290 11.26 4.42 7.18
N VAL A 291 10.83 4.96 6.04
CA VAL A 291 9.48 4.72 5.49
C VAL A 291 9.57 3.86 4.24
N HIS A 292 8.84 2.75 4.24
CA HIS A 292 8.59 1.93 3.06
C HIS A 292 7.08 1.71 2.93
N PRO A 293 6.37 2.51 2.13
CA PRO A 293 4.91 2.44 2.08
C PRO A 293 4.40 1.07 1.63
N HIS A 294 3.42 0.52 2.36
CA HIS A 294 2.65 -0.63 1.92
C HIS A 294 1.88 -0.27 0.66
N SER A 295 2.20 -0.89 -0.48
CA SER A 295 1.69 -0.48 -1.79
C SER A 295 1.33 -1.62 -2.74
N PRO A 296 0.71 -2.73 -2.29
CA PRO A 296 0.34 -3.85 -3.16
C PRO A 296 -0.87 -3.52 -4.06
N TYR A 297 -0.97 -2.29 -4.51
CA TYR A 297 -2.05 -1.79 -5.35
C TYR A 297 -1.74 -1.98 -6.85
N LEU A 298 -2.81 -1.98 -7.66
CA LEU A 298 -2.71 -2.05 -9.12
C LEU A 298 -3.38 -0.85 -9.82
N GLY A 299 -3.94 0.05 -9.04
CA GLY A 299 -4.71 1.20 -9.48
C GLY A 299 -4.06 2.54 -9.10
N PRO A 300 -4.87 3.60 -8.97
CA PRO A 300 -4.43 4.95 -8.62
C PRO A 300 -3.61 5.07 -7.34
N ALA A 301 -3.80 4.18 -6.35
CA ALA A 301 -3.02 4.18 -5.12
C ALA A 301 -1.56 3.79 -5.35
N LEU A 302 -1.28 2.86 -6.29
CA LEU A 302 0.10 2.58 -6.71
C LEU A 302 0.73 3.83 -7.33
N LEU A 303 0.03 4.49 -8.26
CA LEU A 303 0.55 5.71 -8.89
C LEU A 303 0.83 6.81 -7.87
N ALA A 304 -0.10 7.03 -6.93
CA ALA A 304 0.08 7.99 -5.84
C ALA A 304 1.32 7.66 -4.98
N THR A 305 1.52 6.38 -4.64
CA THR A 305 2.72 5.92 -3.91
C THR A 305 3.99 6.21 -4.69
N LEU A 306 4.03 5.90 -6.00
CA LEU A 306 5.18 6.20 -6.86
C LEU A 306 5.53 7.68 -6.85
N HIS A 307 4.54 8.56 -6.97
CA HIS A 307 4.75 10.00 -6.94
C HIS A 307 5.26 10.51 -5.57
N VAL A 308 4.68 10.00 -4.48
CA VAL A 308 5.09 10.40 -3.12
C VAL A 308 6.51 9.92 -2.84
N ASN A 309 6.83 8.65 -3.14
CA ASN A 309 8.18 8.10 -2.95
C ASN A 309 9.22 8.86 -3.79
N ALA A 310 8.88 9.20 -5.04
CA ALA A 310 9.78 10.00 -5.88
C ALA A 310 10.09 11.37 -5.27
N ALA A 311 9.08 12.04 -4.69
CA ALA A 311 9.22 13.38 -4.11
C ALA A 311 9.84 13.40 -2.71
N ALA A 312 9.82 12.28 -1.98
CA ALA A 312 10.32 12.23 -0.59
C ALA A 312 11.83 12.37 -0.48
N GLY A 313 12.58 12.13 -1.56
CA GLY A 313 14.05 12.28 -1.58
C GLY A 313 14.81 11.13 -0.92
N GLU A 314 14.14 10.18 -0.31
CA GLU A 314 14.70 9.00 0.36
C GLU A 314 14.60 7.75 -0.53
N ASP A 315 15.37 6.70 -0.21
CA ASP A 315 15.34 5.42 -0.94
C ASP A 315 14.19 4.53 -0.46
N MET A 316 12.95 4.99 -0.70
CA MET A 316 11.75 4.23 -0.38
C MET A 316 11.53 3.12 -1.40
N LEU A 317 11.43 1.88 -0.91
CA LEU A 317 11.07 0.73 -1.74
C LEU A 317 9.59 0.75 -2.11
N VAL A 318 9.29 0.33 -3.33
CA VAL A 318 7.92 0.12 -3.80
C VAL A 318 7.55 -1.35 -3.63
N GLU A 319 6.46 -1.64 -2.94
CA GLU A 319 5.93 -2.98 -2.89
C GLU A 319 5.31 -3.38 -4.22
N HIS A 320 5.74 -4.50 -4.77
CA HIS A 320 5.13 -5.08 -5.95
C HIS A 320 4.63 -6.48 -5.66
N LEU A 321 3.30 -6.60 -5.56
CA LEU A 321 2.66 -7.91 -5.40
C LEU A 321 2.94 -8.78 -6.61
N LEU A 322 3.63 -9.91 -6.41
CA LEU A 322 4.08 -10.78 -7.48
C LEU A 322 2.97 -11.76 -7.89
N VAL A 323 1.97 -11.23 -8.55
CA VAL A 323 0.83 -11.97 -9.13
C VAL A 323 0.69 -11.65 -10.62
N GLU A 324 0.03 -12.52 -11.36
CA GLU A 324 -0.23 -12.34 -12.79
C GLU A 324 -1.74 -12.15 -13.01
N PRO A 325 -2.23 -10.89 -13.01
CA PRO A 325 -3.63 -10.61 -13.34
C PRO A 325 -3.88 -10.78 -14.83
N GLU A 326 -5.12 -11.16 -15.20
CA GLU A 326 -5.57 -11.29 -16.60
C GLU A 326 -5.44 -9.97 -17.37
N ALA A 327 -5.60 -8.84 -16.69
CA ALA A 327 -5.41 -7.49 -17.24
C ALA A 327 -4.86 -6.52 -16.18
N THR A 328 -4.32 -5.40 -16.64
CA THR A 328 -3.86 -4.30 -15.77
C THR A 328 -4.42 -2.97 -16.26
N LEU A 329 -4.74 -2.06 -15.33
CA LEU A 329 -5.31 -0.73 -15.64
C LEU A 329 -4.36 0.18 -16.43
N TYR A 330 -3.05 -0.07 -16.35
CA TYR A 330 -2.01 0.82 -16.92
C TYR A 330 -1.03 0.08 -17.83
N GLY A 331 -1.35 -1.15 -18.25
CA GLY A 331 -0.51 -1.94 -19.15
C GLY A 331 0.90 -2.15 -18.61
N ALA A 332 1.90 -1.86 -19.44
CA ALA A 332 3.31 -2.00 -19.07
C ALA A 332 3.87 -0.80 -18.26
N ALA A 333 3.14 0.32 -18.17
CA ALA A 333 3.67 1.57 -17.62
C ALA A 333 4.10 1.48 -16.14
N VAL A 334 3.48 0.58 -15.38
CA VAL A 334 3.77 0.38 -13.95
C VAL A 334 4.29 -1.03 -13.64
N ARG A 335 4.67 -1.79 -14.66
CA ARG A 335 5.31 -3.10 -14.47
C ARG A 335 6.77 -2.91 -14.07
N PRO A 336 7.25 -3.58 -13.01
CA PRO A 336 8.66 -3.57 -12.69
C PRO A 336 9.50 -4.15 -13.81
N PHE A 337 10.59 -3.49 -14.11
CA PHE A 337 11.63 -3.97 -15.02
C PHE A 337 12.98 -3.96 -14.28
N ASN A 338 13.64 -5.10 -14.23
CA ASN A 338 14.88 -5.29 -13.48
C ASN A 338 14.78 -4.76 -12.02
N GLY A 339 13.69 -5.10 -11.31
CA GLY A 339 13.48 -4.69 -9.92
C GLY A 339 13.19 -3.20 -9.71
N SER A 340 12.80 -2.47 -10.75
CA SER A 340 12.54 -1.03 -10.69
C SER A 340 11.24 -0.68 -11.39
N VAL A 341 10.51 0.32 -10.89
CA VAL A 341 9.24 0.81 -11.45
C VAL A 341 9.41 2.25 -11.94
N ALA A 342 8.95 2.55 -13.14
CA ALA A 342 8.96 3.91 -13.68
C ALA A 342 7.94 4.81 -12.96
N VAL A 343 8.32 6.05 -12.69
CA VAL A 343 7.41 7.09 -12.19
C VAL A 343 6.71 7.74 -13.38
N PRO A 344 5.36 7.72 -13.47
CA PRO A 344 4.63 8.34 -14.56
C PRO A 344 4.90 9.85 -14.66
N GLN A 345 5.03 10.38 -15.88
CA GLN A 345 5.46 11.77 -16.12
C GLN A 345 4.34 12.70 -16.61
N GLY A 346 3.14 12.19 -16.87
CA GLY A 346 1.98 12.99 -17.26
C GLY A 346 1.39 13.80 -16.11
N PRO A 347 0.43 14.71 -16.38
CA PRO A 347 -0.25 15.49 -15.35
C PRO A 347 -1.03 14.63 -14.35
N GLY A 348 -1.16 15.08 -13.12
CA GLY A 348 -1.82 14.34 -12.04
C GLY A 348 -1.05 13.10 -11.65
N LEU A 349 -1.73 11.96 -11.60
CA LEU A 349 -1.11 10.65 -11.39
C LEU A 349 -0.35 10.14 -12.63
N GLY A 350 -0.34 10.92 -13.71
CA GLY A 350 0.50 10.74 -14.87
C GLY A 350 -0.06 9.82 -15.96
N ILE A 351 -1.08 9.02 -15.65
CA ILE A 351 -1.75 8.12 -16.58
C ILE A 351 -3.16 7.79 -16.09
N ASP A 352 -4.14 7.80 -16.99
CA ASP A 352 -5.51 7.40 -16.69
C ASP A 352 -5.72 5.90 -16.86
N PRO A 353 -6.66 5.29 -16.12
CA PRO A 353 -6.99 3.87 -16.27
C PRO A 353 -7.49 3.54 -17.68
N ASP A 354 -7.15 2.34 -18.18
CA ASP A 354 -7.72 1.80 -19.41
C ASP A 354 -9.22 1.55 -19.21
N MET A 355 -10.04 2.33 -19.91
CA MET A 355 -11.51 2.25 -19.81
C MET A 355 -12.08 0.92 -20.30
N ALA A 356 -11.42 0.23 -21.24
CA ALA A 356 -11.88 -1.07 -21.70
C ALA A 356 -11.66 -2.16 -20.63
N VAL A 357 -10.54 -2.09 -19.92
CA VAL A 357 -10.26 -2.96 -18.75
C VAL A 357 -11.27 -2.66 -17.64
N LEU A 358 -11.53 -1.40 -17.36
CA LEU A 358 -12.46 -0.96 -16.32
C LEU A 358 -13.88 -1.51 -16.58
N GLU A 359 -14.41 -1.35 -17.79
CA GLU A 359 -15.74 -1.83 -18.15
C GLU A 359 -15.83 -3.37 -18.15
N ARG A 360 -14.78 -4.06 -18.60
CA ARG A 360 -14.74 -5.53 -18.68
C ARG A 360 -14.78 -6.20 -17.31
N TYR A 361 -14.09 -5.63 -16.31
CA TYR A 361 -13.90 -6.27 -15.00
C TYR A 361 -14.68 -5.59 -13.87
N ARG A 362 -15.56 -4.67 -14.21
CA ARG A 362 -16.44 -4.01 -13.26
C ARG A 362 -17.36 -5.01 -12.58
N ALA A 363 -17.30 -5.06 -11.24
CA ALA A 363 -18.23 -5.84 -10.45
C ALA A 363 -19.63 -5.19 -10.42
N PRO A 364 -20.69 -6.00 -10.30
CA PRO A 364 -22.07 -5.51 -10.22
C PRO A 364 -22.31 -4.48 -9.11
#